data_eecb74478baf72a0de78d902cac736a2
#
_entry.id   eecb74478baf72a0de78d902cac736a2
#
_cell.length_a   1.000
_cell.length_b   1.000
_cell.length_c   1.000
_cell.angle_alpha   90.00
_cell.angle_beta   90.00
_cell.angle_gamma   90.00
#
_symmetry.space_group_name_H-M   'P 1'
#
loop_
_entity.id
_entity.type
_entity.pdbx_description
1 polymer ?
#
loop_
_entity_poly.entity_id
_entity_poly.type
_entity_poly.pdbx_seq_one_letter_code
_entity_poly.pdbx_strand_id
1 'polypeptide(L)'
;MIGDKFKGYLDETFVSSLVVGTSGRNPITFDNWNNSKILAYWKYDDATKPGKDSHSWLGRLNNIRTALQGQQGDRRLRLGIAGGEWKKMMADATARTRFASEVKKIIEQYDFDGVDFDFEWPTNASEYNNYSATVIQMRSTLGKYVYFTASLHPVSFKISPEAIDALDFISYQCYGPAVMRFPYEQFVKDGEVAVAYGIPKNKLVMGVPFYGSTGSLIAAYCDFVNDGLATTNEDTYTYKGNTYTFNSIETIRKKARYVCEEDYAGIMSWDLATDIDITNNKSLLKVIKEEFEYYANPTE
;
A
#
# COMPACT_ATOMS: atom_id res chain seq x y z
N MET A 1 -8.34 19.80 -13.05
CA MET A 1 -7.82 18.58 -13.68
C MET A 1 -6.90 17.74 -12.76
N ILE A 2 -6.13 18.36 -11.86
CA ILE A 2 -5.31 17.62 -10.87
C ILE A 2 -6.19 16.89 -9.84
N GLY A 3 -7.32 17.48 -9.45
CA GLY A 3 -8.18 16.95 -8.39
C GLY A 3 -8.81 15.60 -8.64
N ASP A 4 -9.30 15.33 -9.82
CA ASP A 4 -9.93 14.06 -10.16
C ASP A 4 -8.90 12.92 -10.22
N LYS A 5 -7.65 13.27 -10.57
CA LYS A 5 -6.54 12.32 -10.64
C LYS A 5 -6.13 11.80 -9.25
N PHE A 6 -6.11 12.66 -8.23
CA PHE A 6 -5.68 12.27 -6.88
C PHE A 6 -6.81 11.75 -5.99
N LYS A 7 -8.03 12.08 -6.30
CA LYS A 7 -9.20 11.72 -5.48
C LYS A 7 -9.38 10.21 -5.32
N GLY A 8 -9.17 9.46 -6.41
CA GLY A 8 -9.20 8.00 -6.40
C GLY A 8 -8.11 7.37 -5.53
N TYR A 9 -6.92 7.95 -5.51
CA TYR A 9 -5.78 7.41 -4.77
C TYR A 9 -5.91 7.55 -3.25
N LEU A 10 -6.51 8.61 -2.75
CA LEU A 10 -6.82 8.73 -1.33
C LEU A 10 -7.81 7.65 -0.89
N ASP A 11 -8.80 7.38 -1.73
CA ASP A 11 -9.81 6.36 -1.47
C ASP A 11 -9.23 4.95 -1.49
N GLU A 12 -8.30 4.68 -2.39
CA GLU A 12 -7.63 3.38 -2.52
C GLU A 12 -6.64 3.12 -1.38
N THR A 13 -5.90 4.13 -0.96
CA THR A 13 -4.99 4.03 0.18
C THR A 13 -5.74 3.61 1.44
N PHE A 14 -6.96 4.10 1.62
CA PHE A 14 -7.83 3.74 2.73
C PHE A 14 -8.13 2.24 2.81
N VAL A 15 -8.17 1.56 1.69
CA VAL A 15 -8.61 0.17 1.62
C VAL A 15 -7.45 -0.82 1.61
N SER A 16 -6.33 -0.50 0.97
CA SER A 16 -5.23 -1.45 0.83
C SER A 16 -4.58 -1.82 2.17
N SER A 17 -4.46 -0.88 3.10
CA SER A 17 -3.88 -1.12 4.41
C SER A 17 -4.77 -1.98 5.33
N LEU A 18 -6.06 -2.00 5.12
CA LEU A 18 -6.99 -2.81 5.92
C LEU A 18 -7.05 -4.28 5.49
N VAL A 19 -6.66 -4.59 4.27
CA VAL A 19 -6.68 -5.96 3.72
C VAL A 19 -5.35 -6.67 3.92
N VAL A 20 -4.24 -5.94 3.89
CA VAL A 20 -2.90 -6.50 4.08
C VAL A 20 -2.60 -6.64 5.57
N GLY A 21 -2.86 -7.79 6.11
CA GLY A 21 -2.20 -8.28 7.31
C GLY A 21 -2.45 -7.57 8.64
N THR A 22 -3.58 -6.93 8.85
CA THR A 22 -3.93 -6.25 10.11
C THR A 22 -3.95 -7.17 11.35
N SER A 23 -3.65 -8.43 11.22
CA SER A 23 -3.71 -9.39 12.34
C SER A 23 -2.39 -10.07 12.69
N GLY A 24 -1.28 -9.66 12.09
CA GLY A 24 -0.01 -10.40 12.24
C GLY A 24 -0.08 -11.84 11.70
N ARG A 25 -1.16 -12.20 11.05
CA ARG A 25 -1.34 -13.47 10.37
C ARG A 25 -1.11 -13.22 8.90
N ASN A 26 -0.06 -13.81 8.40
CA ASN A 26 0.22 -13.82 6.98
C ASN A 26 -0.87 -14.64 6.28
N PRO A 27 -1.84 -14.02 5.60
CA PRO A 27 -3.00 -14.77 5.09
C PRO A 27 -2.63 -15.72 3.96
N ILE A 28 -1.62 -15.36 3.17
CA ILE A 28 -1.14 -16.19 2.06
C ILE A 28 0.35 -16.42 2.24
N THR A 29 0.73 -17.59 2.68
CA THR A 29 2.11 -18.03 2.70
C THR A 29 2.36 -18.92 1.49
N PHE A 30 3.51 -18.72 0.84
CA PHE A 30 3.93 -19.58 -0.26
C PHE A 30 4.73 -20.80 0.19
N ASP A 31 4.76 -21.05 1.51
CA ASP A 31 5.31 -22.27 2.06
C ASP A 31 4.57 -23.47 1.51
N ASN A 32 5.26 -24.31 0.75
CA ASN A 32 4.65 -25.39 -0.01
C ASN A 32 3.51 -24.91 -0.92
N TRP A 33 3.81 -23.91 -1.74
CA TRP A 33 2.87 -23.35 -2.70
C TRP A 33 2.09 -24.44 -3.46
N ASN A 34 0.78 -24.37 -3.39
CA ASN A 34 -0.16 -25.02 -4.30
C ASN A 34 -1.53 -24.35 -4.19
N ASN A 35 -2.33 -24.50 -5.23
CA ASN A 35 -3.65 -23.88 -5.34
C ASN A 35 -4.57 -24.24 -4.17
N SER A 36 -4.52 -25.50 -3.73
CA SER A 36 -5.37 -25.99 -2.66
C SER A 36 -5.08 -25.31 -1.32
N LYS A 37 -3.84 -24.90 -1.07
CA LYS A 37 -3.46 -24.21 0.17
C LYS A 37 -3.95 -22.79 0.24
N ILE A 38 -3.89 -22.03 -0.85
CA ILE A 38 -4.47 -20.69 -0.88
C ILE A 38 -5.96 -20.77 -0.61
N LEU A 39 -6.68 -21.59 -1.37
CA LEU A 39 -8.11 -21.75 -1.21
C LEU A 39 -8.49 -22.31 0.16
N ALA A 40 -7.71 -23.24 0.71
CA ALA A 40 -7.95 -23.79 2.03
C ALA A 40 -7.75 -22.77 3.15
N TYR A 41 -6.76 -21.86 3.01
CA TYR A 41 -6.54 -20.78 3.98
C TYR A 41 -7.76 -19.86 4.08
N TRP A 42 -8.27 -19.40 2.96
CA TRP A 42 -9.45 -18.54 2.92
C TRP A 42 -10.71 -19.26 3.43
N LYS A 43 -10.92 -20.50 3.00
CA LYS A 43 -12.00 -21.34 3.48
C LYS A 43 -11.88 -21.68 4.96
N TYR A 44 -10.67 -21.88 5.46
CA TYR A 44 -10.43 -22.17 6.87
C TYR A 44 -10.82 -20.98 7.76
N ASP A 45 -10.42 -19.76 7.39
CA ASP A 45 -10.78 -18.57 8.17
C ASP A 45 -12.30 -18.32 8.13
N ASP A 46 -12.92 -18.51 6.99
CA ASP A 46 -14.37 -18.45 6.82
C ASP A 46 -15.11 -19.57 7.59
N ALA A 47 -14.60 -20.80 7.54
CA ALA A 47 -15.19 -21.94 8.25
C ALA A 47 -15.06 -21.85 9.77
N THR A 48 -13.93 -21.33 10.28
CA THR A 48 -13.69 -21.21 11.72
C THR A 48 -14.31 -19.97 12.34
N LYS A 49 -14.56 -18.94 11.52
CA LYS A 49 -15.17 -17.68 11.92
C LYS A 49 -16.19 -17.24 10.86
N PRO A 50 -17.27 -18.01 10.69
CA PRO A 50 -18.21 -17.83 9.59
C PRO A 50 -18.86 -16.46 9.69
N GLY A 51 -18.36 -15.48 8.96
CA GLY A 51 -18.92 -14.17 8.57
C GLY A 51 -19.72 -13.37 9.61
N LYS A 52 -20.01 -13.96 10.75
CA LYS A 52 -20.80 -13.37 11.86
C LYS A 52 -19.93 -12.62 12.85
N ASP A 53 -18.65 -12.94 12.91
CA ASP A 53 -17.69 -12.25 13.74
C ASP A 53 -17.03 -11.13 12.93
N SER A 54 -17.24 -9.90 13.37
CA SER A 54 -16.62 -8.70 12.75
C SER A 54 -15.08 -8.74 12.72
N HIS A 55 -14.47 -9.63 13.49
CA HIS A 55 -13.03 -9.86 13.54
C HIS A 55 -12.55 -10.97 12.60
N SER A 56 -13.45 -11.74 11.99
CA SER A 56 -13.09 -12.69 10.94
C SER A 56 -12.64 -11.95 9.69
N TRP A 57 -11.86 -12.63 8.85
CA TRP A 57 -11.45 -12.06 7.57
C TRP A 57 -12.65 -11.62 6.73
N LEU A 58 -13.64 -12.47 6.55
CA LEU A 58 -14.85 -12.17 5.79
C LEU A 58 -15.69 -11.06 6.46
N GLY A 59 -15.77 -11.05 7.77
CA GLY A 59 -16.45 -9.99 8.51
C GLY A 59 -15.81 -8.62 8.30
N ARG A 60 -14.48 -8.54 8.31
CA ARG A 60 -13.74 -7.29 8.01
C ARG A 60 -13.96 -6.84 6.57
N LEU A 61 -13.87 -7.75 5.60
CA LEU A 61 -14.14 -7.46 4.21
C LEU A 61 -15.55 -6.89 4.01
N ASN A 62 -16.56 -7.48 4.64
CA ASN A 62 -17.93 -7.00 4.58
C ASN A 62 -18.10 -5.62 5.24
N ASN A 63 -17.41 -5.37 6.36
CA ASN A 63 -17.42 -4.05 7.01
C ASN A 63 -16.80 -2.98 6.11
N ILE A 64 -15.68 -3.28 5.45
CA ILE A 64 -15.05 -2.37 4.49
C ILE A 64 -16.00 -2.07 3.33
N ARG A 65 -16.60 -3.09 2.72
CA ARG A 65 -17.56 -2.90 1.64
C ARG A 65 -18.75 -2.04 2.06
N THR A 66 -19.28 -2.28 3.25
CA THR A 66 -20.37 -1.46 3.79
C THR A 66 -19.93 -0.01 3.97
N ALA A 67 -18.72 0.23 4.46
CA ALA A 67 -18.17 1.57 4.62
C ALA A 67 -17.93 2.29 3.27
N LEU A 68 -17.61 1.55 2.21
CA LEU A 68 -17.42 2.09 0.87
C LEU A 68 -18.73 2.34 0.13
N GLN A 69 -19.82 1.65 0.49
CA GLN A 69 -21.13 1.85 -0.09
C GLN A 69 -21.67 3.26 0.17
N GLY A 70 -22.16 3.91 -0.86
CA GLY A 70 -22.72 5.26 -0.78
C GLY A 70 -21.69 6.38 -0.69
N GLN A 71 -20.40 6.07 -0.67
CA GLN A 71 -19.35 7.08 -0.79
C GLN A 71 -19.26 7.60 -2.23
N GLN A 72 -18.95 8.87 -2.40
CA GLN A 72 -18.70 9.45 -3.72
C GLN A 72 -17.26 9.21 -4.16
N GLY A 73 -17.06 9.01 -5.47
CA GLY A 73 -15.75 8.81 -6.08
C GLY A 73 -15.50 7.37 -6.52
N ASP A 74 -14.39 7.18 -7.21
CA ASP A 74 -13.94 5.87 -7.70
C ASP A 74 -13.20 5.16 -6.56
N ARG A 75 -13.89 4.29 -5.86
CA ARG A 75 -13.37 3.55 -4.70
C ARG A 75 -13.16 2.10 -5.09
N ARG A 76 -11.96 1.61 -4.83
CA ARG A 76 -11.54 0.27 -5.24
C ARG A 76 -10.97 -0.51 -4.08
N LEU A 77 -11.43 -1.75 -3.96
CA LEU A 77 -10.96 -2.70 -2.98
C LEU A 77 -10.03 -3.70 -3.66
N ARG A 78 -8.73 -3.61 -3.35
CA ARG A 78 -7.72 -4.53 -3.88
C ARG A 78 -7.34 -5.59 -2.85
N LEU A 79 -7.08 -6.81 -3.34
CA LEU A 79 -6.48 -7.87 -2.53
C LEU A 79 -4.96 -7.65 -2.46
N GLY A 80 -4.42 -7.35 -1.29
CA GLY A 80 -2.98 -7.34 -1.06
C GLY A 80 -2.44 -8.77 -0.93
N ILE A 81 -1.38 -9.09 -1.67
CA ILE A 81 -0.71 -10.39 -1.61
C ILE A 81 0.74 -10.18 -1.18
N ALA A 82 1.06 -10.70 0.00
CA ALA A 82 2.40 -10.69 0.58
C ALA A 82 2.81 -12.09 1.00
N GLY A 83 4.00 -12.26 1.56
CA GLY A 83 4.40 -13.51 2.22
C GLY A 83 5.74 -14.06 1.80
N GLY A 84 6.10 -15.23 2.34
CA GLY A 84 7.43 -15.83 2.29
C GLY A 84 7.85 -16.37 0.92
N GLU A 85 7.71 -17.61 0.61
CA GLU A 85 8.28 -18.37 -0.50
C GLU A 85 7.93 -17.90 -1.95
N TRP A 86 7.50 -16.64 -2.10
CA TRP A 86 7.14 -16.05 -3.40
C TRP A 86 8.26 -16.14 -4.44
N LYS A 87 9.53 -16.05 -4.01
CA LYS A 87 10.68 -16.15 -4.91
C LYS A 87 10.74 -17.51 -5.63
N LYS A 88 10.40 -18.60 -4.92
CA LYS A 88 10.32 -19.93 -5.51
C LYS A 88 9.19 -20.05 -6.53
N MET A 89 8.01 -19.53 -6.17
CA MET A 89 6.86 -19.50 -7.06
C MET A 89 7.16 -18.69 -8.32
N MET A 90 7.76 -17.51 -8.17
CA MET A 90 8.09 -16.65 -9.31
C MET A 90 9.19 -17.20 -10.22
N ALA A 91 10.08 -18.06 -9.71
CA ALA A 91 11.12 -18.71 -10.48
C ALA A 91 10.58 -19.80 -11.44
N ASP A 92 9.41 -20.36 -11.19
CA ASP A 92 8.81 -21.45 -11.96
C ASP A 92 7.65 -20.95 -12.83
N ALA A 93 7.73 -21.12 -14.15
CA ALA A 93 6.70 -20.64 -15.09
C ALA A 93 5.35 -21.31 -14.90
N THR A 94 5.31 -22.59 -14.52
CA THR A 94 4.09 -23.33 -14.24
C THR A 94 3.45 -22.81 -12.95
N ALA A 95 4.27 -22.57 -11.91
CA ALA A 95 3.81 -22.00 -10.65
C ALA A 95 3.25 -20.58 -10.85
N ARG A 96 3.88 -19.73 -11.65
CA ARG A 96 3.35 -18.39 -12.00
C ARG A 96 1.98 -18.46 -12.66
N THR A 97 1.81 -19.37 -13.61
CA THR A 97 0.54 -19.56 -14.33
C THR A 97 -0.57 -20.00 -13.36
N ARG A 98 -0.26 -20.97 -12.49
CA ARG A 98 -1.20 -21.44 -11.47
C ARG A 98 -1.54 -20.33 -10.47
N PHE A 99 -0.54 -19.61 -9.99
CA PHE A 99 -0.71 -18.48 -9.08
C PHE A 99 -1.66 -17.43 -9.67
N ALA A 100 -1.40 -17.00 -10.91
CA ALA A 100 -2.25 -16.01 -11.58
C ALA A 100 -3.70 -16.48 -11.71
N SER A 101 -3.91 -17.76 -12.04
CA SER A 101 -5.25 -18.36 -12.14
C SER A 101 -5.97 -18.41 -10.80
N GLU A 102 -5.26 -18.74 -9.71
CA GLU A 102 -5.87 -18.80 -8.38
C GLU A 102 -6.18 -17.40 -7.82
N VAL A 103 -5.29 -16.43 -8.02
CA VAL A 103 -5.56 -15.04 -7.67
C VAL A 103 -6.80 -14.53 -8.38
N LYS A 104 -6.94 -14.79 -9.69
CA LYS A 104 -8.14 -14.42 -10.45
C LYS A 104 -9.41 -15.01 -9.84
N LYS A 105 -9.42 -16.30 -9.49
CA LYS A 105 -10.56 -16.94 -8.83
C LYS A 105 -10.92 -16.29 -7.49
N ILE A 106 -9.91 -15.92 -6.68
CA ILE A 106 -10.13 -15.26 -5.40
C ILE A 106 -10.76 -13.87 -5.62
N ILE A 107 -10.24 -13.11 -6.57
CA ILE A 107 -10.77 -11.78 -6.92
C ILE A 107 -12.25 -11.92 -7.33
N GLU A 108 -12.55 -12.85 -8.23
CA GLU A 108 -13.92 -13.09 -8.71
C GLU A 108 -14.84 -13.62 -7.61
N GLN A 109 -14.36 -14.54 -6.77
CA GLN A 109 -15.14 -15.13 -5.68
C GLN A 109 -15.52 -14.12 -4.60
N TYR A 110 -14.62 -13.20 -4.29
CA TYR A 110 -14.79 -12.22 -3.20
C TYR A 110 -15.01 -10.80 -3.72
N ASP A 111 -15.24 -10.63 -5.02
CA ASP A 111 -15.60 -9.35 -5.64
C ASP A 111 -14.61 -8.23 -5.30
N PHE A 112 -13.31 -8.48 -5.49
CA PHE A 112 -12.28 -7.46 -5.41
C PHE A 112 -12.16 -6.73 -6.75
N ASP A 113 -11.92 -5.42 -6.70
CA ASP A 113 -11.66 -4.61 -7.89
C ASP A 113 -10.28 -4.88 -8.48
N GLY A 114 -9.37 -5.45 -7.69
CA GLY A 114 -8.01 -5.70 -8.13
C GLY A 114 -7.13 -6.41 -7.13
N VAL A 115 -5.84 -6.38 -7.41
CA VAL A 115 -4.78 -7.00 -6.61
C VAL A 115 -3.58 -6.07 -6.48
N ASP A 116 -2.94 -6.09 -5.33
CA ASP A 116 -1.64 -5.47 -5.08
C ASP A 116 -0.59 -6.52 -4.74
N PHE A 117 0.58 -6.46 -5.39
CA PHE A 117 1.72 -7.30 -5.04
C PHE A 117 2.61 -6.60 -4.03
N ASP A 118 2.66 -7.13 -2.82
CA ASP A 118 3.53 -6.66 -1.74
C ASP A 118 4.59 -7.73 -1.41
N PHE A 119 5.39 -8.09 -2.42
CA PHE A 119 6.46 -9.09 -2.28
C PHE A 119 7.79 -8.40 -1.99
N GLU A 120 8.16 -8.39 -0.76
CA GLU A 120 9.34 -7.71 -0.22
C GLU A 120 10.55 -8.65 -0.13
N TRP A 121 11.63 -8.51 -0.87
CA TRP A 121 11.81 -7.73 -2.13
C TRP A 121 12.75 -8.52 -3.03
N PRO A 122 12.72 -8.39 -4.36
CA PRO A 122 13.75 -8.92 -5.22
C PRO A 122 15.08 -8.22 -4.92
N THR A 123 16.18 -8.98 -4.90
CA THR A 123 17.51 -8.50 -4.49
C THR A 123 18.59 -8.69 -5.54
N ASN A 124 18.31 -9.42 -6.61
CA ASN A 124 19.25 -9.70 -7.69
C ASN A 124 18.54 -9.75 -9.05
N ALA A 125 19.31 -9.74 -10.13
CA ALA A 125 18.80 -9.70 -11.50
C ALA A 125 17.84 -10.85 -11.83
N SER A 126 18.11 -12.06 -11.35
CA SER A 126 17.23 -13.21 -11.59
C SER A 126 15.87 -13.02 -10.90
N GLU A 127 15.87 -12.54 -9.67
CA GLU A 127 14.63 -12.26 -8.92
C GLU A 127 13.83 -11.12 -9.57
N TYR A 128 14.46 -10.04 -10.05
CA TYR A 128 13.79 -8.98 -10.81
C TYR A 128 13.18 -9.48 -12.10
N ASN A 129 13.88 -10.36 -12.84
CA ASN A 129 13.36 -10.97 -14.07
C ASN A 129 12.13 -11.85 -13.76
N ASN A 130 12.20 -12.67 -12.73
CA ASN A 130 11.12 -13.54 -12.31
C ASN A 130 9.90 -12.75 -11.81
N TYR A 131 10.15 -11.69 -11.05
CA TYR A 131 9.10 -10.76 -10.60
C TYR A 131 8.41 -10.11 -11.81
N SER A 132 9.18 -9.56 -12.74
CA SER A 132 8.66 -8.93 -13.96
C SER A 132 7.85 -9.91 -14.81
N ALA A 133 8.35 -11.13 -15.00
CA ALA A 133 7.63 -12.18 -15.71
C ALA A 133 6.30 -12.56 -15.00
N THR A 134 6.29 -12.54 -13.67
CA THR A 134 5.08 -12.79 -12.89
C THR A 134 4.05 -11.67 -13.06
N VAL A 135 4.49 -10.42 -13.04
CA VAL A 135 3.62 -9.25 -13.27
C VAL A 135 2.99 -9.32 -14.66
N ILE A 136 3.79 -9.58 -15.70
CA ILE A 136 3.31 -9.71 -17.08
C ILE A 136 2.30 -10.86 -17.21
N GLN A 137 2.61 -12.03 -16.64
CA GLN A 137 1.72 -13.18 -16.62
C GLN A 137 0.41 -12.89 -15.88
N MET A 138 0.49 -12.19 -14.74
CA MET A 138 -0.69 -11.80 -13.96
C MET A 138 -1.59 -10.86 -14.76
N ARG A 139 -1.04 -9.81 -15.36
CA ARG A 139 -1.82 -8.89 -16.23
C ARG A 139 -2.52 -9.63 -17.35
N SER A 140 -1.82 -10.54 -18.02
CA SER A 140 -2.40 -11.36 -19.08
C SER A 140 -3.59 -12.21 -18.59
N THR A 141 -3.52 -12.72 -17.37
CA THR A 141 -4.56 -13.57 -16.77
C THR A 141 -5.75 -12.77 -16.24
N LEU A 142 -5.49 -11.64 -15.60
CA LEU A 142 -6.52 -10.78 -15.02
C LEU A 142 -7.29 -9.99 -16.08
N GLY A 143 -6.64 -9.66 -17.19
CA GLY A 143 -7.20 -8.76 -18.21
C GLY A 143 -7.03 -7.29 -17.82
N LYS A 144 -7.49 -6.40 -18.68
CA LYS A 144 -7.24 -4.96 -18.57
C LYS A 144 -8.17 -4.20 -17.61
N TYR A 145 -9.25 -4.82 -17.16
CA TYR A 145 -10.26 -4.15 -16.32
C TYR A 145 -10.09 -4.42 -14.83
N VAL A 146 -9.22 -5.36 -14.46
CA VAL A 146 -8.88 -5.63 -13.07
C VAL A 146 -7.71 -4.73 -12.67
N TYR A 147 -7.86 -3.97 -11.60
CA TYR A 147 -6.78 -3.15 -11.08
C TYR A 147 -5.62 -4.02 -10.61
N PHE A 148 -4.44 -3.74 -11.13
CA PHE A 148 -3.25 -4.48 -10.75
C PHE A 148 -2.11 -3.54 -10.42
N THR A 149 -1.67 -3.58 -9.18
CA THR A 149 -0.64 -2.71 -8.63
C THR A 149 0.44 -3.52 -7.95
N ALA A 150 1.55 -2.88 -7.65
CA ALA A 150 2.63 -3.49 -6.89
C ALA A 150 3.21 -2.49 -5.90
N SER A 151 3.50 -2.96 -4.70
CA SER A 151 4.23 -2.23 -3.68
C SER A 151 5.72 -2.48 -3.87
N LEU A 152 6.46 -1.44 -4.27
CA LEU A 152 7.90 -1.49 -4.47
C LEU A 152 8.60 -0.51 -3.51
N HIS A 153 9.87 -0.76 -3.24
CA HIS A 153 10.64 0.02 -2.29
C HIS A 153 11.85 0.69 -2.96
N PRO A 154 12.33 1.87 -2.52
CA PRO A 154 13.49 2.55 -3.09
C PRO A 154 14.79 1.73 -3.14
N VAL A 155 14.91 0.67 -2.36
CA VAL A 155 16.02 -0.27 -2.45
C VAL A 155 15.74 -1.43 -3.42
N SER A 156 14.50 -1.57 -3.91
CA SER A 156 14.09 -2.70 -4.74
C SER A 156 12.90 -2.36 -5.64
N PHE A 157 13.15 -1.76 -6.79
CA PHE A 157 12.12 -1.31 -7.73
C PHE A 157 12.46 -1.57 -9.21
N LYS A 158 13.58 -2.23 -9.49
CA LYS A 158 14.13 -2.34 -10.86
C LYS A 158 13.47 -3.46 -11.68
N ILE A 159 12.14 -3.45 -11.74
CA ILE A 159 11.35 -4.33 -12.62
C ILE A 159 11.46 -3.87 -14.08
N SER A 160 11.15 -4.76 -15.03
CA SER A 160 11.28 -4.43 -16.45
C SER A 160 10.28 -3.36 -16.91
N PRO A 161 10.57 -2.62 -18.01
CA PRO A 161 9.62 -1.67 -18.59
C PRO A 161 8.26 -2.29 -18.91
N GLU A 162 8.22 -3.51 -19.42
CA GLU A 162 6.99 -4.23 -19.75
C GLU A 162 6.18 -4.56 -18.48
N ALA A 163 6.86 -4.83 -17.36
CA ALA A 163 6.19 -5.03 -16.07
C ALA A 163 5.65 -3.70 -15.50
N ILE A 164 6.39 -2.61 -15.67
CA ILE A 164 5.90 -1.27 -15.31
C ILE A 164 4.65 -0.94 -16.12
N ASP A 165 4.65 -1.22 -17.42
CA ASP A 165 3.50 -0.97 -18.30
C ASP A 165 2.29 -1.84 -17.92
N ALA A 166 2.54 -3.06 -17.47
CA ALA A 166 1.50 -3.99 -17.05
C ALA A 166 0.79 -3.61 -15.74
N LEU A 167 1.40 -2.77 -14.92
CA LEU A 167 0.79 -2.25 -13.69
C LEU A 167 -0.03 -0.99 -13.97
N ASP A 168 -1.12 -0.80 -13.24
CA ASP A 168 -1.88 0.44 -13.28
C ASP A 168 -1.10 1.56 -12.56
N PHE A 169 -0.53 1.24 -11.39
CA PHE A 169 0.42 2.09 -10.67
C PHE A 169 1.29 1.28 -9.71
N ILE A 170 2.27 1.94 -9.15
CA ILE A 170 3.22 1.39 -8.19
C ILE A 170 3.07 2.17 -6.88
N SER A 171 2.69 1.47 -5.80
CA SER A 171 2.76 1.98 -4.43
C SER A 171 4.23 1.98 -4.00
N TYR A 172 4.86 3.15 -4.00
CA TYR A 172 6.29 3.27 -3.78
C TYR A 172 6.57 3.58 -2.31
N GLN A 173 7.04 2.60 -1.57
CA GLN A 173 7.22 2.63 -0.11
C GLN A 173 8.41 3.50 0.31
N CYS A 174 8.28 4.84 0.23
CA CYS A 174 9.31 5.81 0.61
C CYS A 174 9.42 5.95 2.14
N TYR A 175 9.40 4.82 2.84
CA TYR A 175 9.51 4.71 4.30
C TYR A 175 10.16 3.37 4.66
N GLY A 176 10.46 3.14 5.94
CA GLY A 176 10.97 1.88 6.45
C GLY A 176 11.94 1.09 5.54
N PRO A 177 12.46 -0.02 6.04
CA PRO A 177 12.58 -0.32 7.48
C PRO A 177 13.48 0.66 8.22
N ALA A 178 14.31 1.45 7.49
CA ALA A 178 15.25 2.40 8.07
C ALA A 178 14.62 3.79 8.20
N VAL A 179 14.68 4.38 9.40
CA VAL A 179 14.13 5.73 9.71
C VAL A 179 14.73 6.85 8.85
N MET A 180 15.92 6.65 8.30
CA MET A 180 16.55 7.60 7.38
C MET A 180 15.76 7.88 6.11
N ARG A 181 14.70 7.09 5.83
CA ARG A 181 13.78 7.32 4.70
C ARG A 181 12.57 8.16 5.05
N PHE A 182 12.38 8.53 6.32
CA PHE A 182 11.25 9.34 6.77
C PHE A 182 11.36 10.82 6.39
N PRO A 183 12.56 11.48 6.37
CA PRO A 183 12.68 12.88 6.02
C PRO A 183 12.14 13.23 4.63
N TYR A 184 11.69 14.48 4.48
CA TYR A 184 11.16 15.02 3.22
C TYR A 184 12.19 14.94 2.09
N GLU A 185 13.44 15.31 2.33
CA GLU A 185 14.51 15.32 1.33
C GLU A 185 14.80 13.92 0.79
N GLN A 186 14.70 12.89 1.64
CA GLN A 186 14.86 11.51 1.19
C GLN A 186 13.65 11.04 0.38
N PHE A 187 12.44 11.47 0.73
CA PHE A 187 11.22 11.18 -0.03
C PHE A 187 11.29 11.74 -1.46
N VAL A 188 11.74 13.00 -1.59
CA VAL A 188 11.99 13.64 -2.90
C VAL A 188 13.01 12.82 -3.71
N LYS A 189 14.15 12.54 -3.12
CA LYS A 189 15.23 11.77 -3.76
C LYS A 189 14.78 10.36 -4.19
N ASP A 190 13.98 9.69 -3.38
CA ASP A 190 13.47 8.36 -3.71
C ASP A 190 12.59 8.42 -4.98
N GLY A 191 11.71 9.43 -5.09
CA GLY A 191 10.90 9.66 -6.29
C GLY A 191 11.74 9.97 -7.54
N GLU A 192 12.72 10.88 -7.41
CA GLU A 192 13.62 11.24 -8.51
C GLU A 192 14.40 10.02 -9.03
N VAL A 193 14.87 9.16 -8.15
CA VAL A 193 15.60 7.92 -8.52
C VAL A 193 14.69 6.95 -9.27
N ALA A 194 13.44 6.79 -8.86
CA ALA A 194 12.48 5.94 -9.56
C ALA A 194 12.15 6.48 -10.95
N VAL A 195 11.96 7.79 -11.08
CA VAL A 195 11.71 8.46 -12.37
C VAL A 195 12.92 8.35 -13.29
N ALA A 196 14.13 8.58 -12.77
CA ALA A 196 15.37 8.42 -13.54
C ALA A 196 15.61 6.99 -14.03
N TYR A 197 15.09 5.99 -13.32
CA TYR A 197 15.10 4.59 -13.77
C TYR A 197 14.14 4.33 -14.93
N GLY A 198 13.09 5.14 -15.08
CA GLY A 198 12.11 5.00 -16.15
C GLY A 198 10.69 4.70 -15.68
N ILE A 199 10.40 4.80 -14.38
CA ILE A 199 9.02 4.70 -13.89
C ILE A 199 8.34 6.07 -14.09
N PRO A 200 7.26 6.15 -14.87
CA PRO A 200 6.58 7.42 -15.09
C PRO A 200 5.95 7.96 -13.79
N LYS A 201 6.03 9.28 -13.57
CA LYS A 201 5.43 9.94 -12.39
C LYS A 201 3.94 9.60 -12.22
N ASN A 202 3.20 9.52 -13.31
CA ASN A 202 1.78 9.18 -13.32
C ASN A 202 1.48 7.70 -13.01
N LYS A 203 2.51 6.88 -12.72
CA LYS A 203 2.41 5.52 -12.19
C LYS A 203 3.02 5.39 -10.80
N LEU A 204 3.61 6.45 -10.23
CA LEU A 204 4.20 6.43 -8.89
C LEU A 204 3.22 7.04 -7.87
N VAL A 205 2.72 6.18 -6.99
CA VAL A 205 1.99 6.57 -5.78
C VAL A 205 2.97 6.56 -4.62
N MET A 206 3.30 7.74 -4.11
CA MET A 206 4.41 7.95 -3.17
C MET A 206 4.00 7.60 -1.74
N GLY A 207 4.72 6.69 -1.11
CA GLY A 207 4.39 6.14 0.20
C GLY A 207 4.84 7.01 1.37
N VAL A 208 3.99 7.15 2.39
CA VAL A 208 4.30 7.83 3.64
C VAL A 208 3.96 6.96 4.85
N PRO A 209 4.77 7.02 5.95
CA PRO A 209 4.49 6.28 7.16
C PRO A 209 3.48 7.03 8.04
N PHE A 210 2.50 6.31 8.59
CA PHE A 210 1.62 6.79 9.66
C PHE A 210 2.02 6.21 11.01
N TYR A 211 3.28 5.90 11.16
CA TYR A 211 3.88 5.36 12.39
C TYR A 211 5.23 5.99 12.67
N GLY A 212 5.69 5.84 13.90
CA GLY A 212 7.06 6.18 14.27
C GLY A 212 7.91 4.94 14.48
N SER A 213 9.22 5.09 14.28
CA SER A 213 10.20 4.04 14.48
C SER A 213 11.44 4.54 15.21
N THR A 214 12.03 3.67 16.04
CA THR A 214 13.39 3.86 16.59
C THR A 214 14.46 3.17 15.72
N GLY A 215 14.05 2.51 14.64
CA GLY A 215 14.85 1.57 13.85
C GLY A 215 14.64 0.10 14.27
N SER A 216 14.20 -0.15 15.50
CA SER A 216 13.91 -1.50 16.03
C SER A 216 12.52 -1.64 16.64
N LEU A 217 11.96 -0.55 17.14
CA LEU A 217 10.60 -0.50 17.69
C LEU A 217 9.72 0.36 16.80
N ILE A 218 8.45 -0.01 16.70
CA ILE A 218 7.42 0.72 15.98
C ILE A 218 6.32 1.11 16.96
N ALA A 219 5.78 2.32 16.82
CA ALA A 219 4.61 2.79 17.54
C ALA A 219 3.68 3.53 16.58
N ALA A 220 2.38 3.38 16.78
CA ALA A 220 1.37 4.06 15.97
C ALA A 220 1.42 5.58 16.18
N TYR A 221 1.17 6.35 15.13
CA TYR A 221 1.11 7.81 15.25
C TYR A 221 0.01 8.26 16.21
N CYS A 222 -1.15 7.58 16.22
CA CYS A 222 -2.22 7.87 17.16
C CYS A 222 -1.80 7.69 18.63
N ASP A 223 -0.85 6.81 18.93
CA ASP A 223 -0.33 6.66 20.29
C ASP A 223 0.38 7.94 20.75
N PHE A 224 1.14 8.59 19.86
CA PHE A 224 1.81 9.85 20.17
C PHE A 224 0.81 10.98 20.40
N VAL A 225 -0.22 11.06 19.56
CA VAL A 225 -1.29 12.06 19.71
C VAL A 225 -2.04 11.87 21.03
N ASN A 226 -2.34 10.63 21.39
CA ASN A 226 -3.04 10.29 22.62
C ASN A 226 -2.16 10.50 23.88
N ASP A 227 -0.85 10.36 23.75
CA ASP A 227 0.14 10.62 24.82
C ASP A 227 0.45 12.13 24.99
N GLY A 228 -0.13 12.98 24.15
CA GLY A 228 -0.02 14.44 24.26
C GLY A 228 0.93 15.11 23.29
N LEU A 229 1.25 14.49 22.14
CA LEU A 229 2.01 15.14 21.07
C LEU A 229 1.38 16.51 20.76
N ALA A 230 2.09 17.59 21.12
CA ALA A 230 1.61 18.96 21.00
C ALA A 230 2.06 19.61 19.68
N THR A 231 3.30 19.34 19.26
CA THR A 231 3.91 19.98 18.11
C THR A 231 3.48 19.35 16.79
N THR A 232 3.46 20.16 15.74
CA THR A 232 3.06 19.75 14.39
C THR A 232 4.22 19.73 13.39
N ASN A 233 5.42 20.16 13.81
CA ASN A 233 6.58 20.43 12.95
C ASN A 233 7.86 19.66 13.36
N GLU A 234 7.84 18.89 14.43
CA GLU A 234 8.98 18.05 14.82
C GLU A 234 8.72 16.60 14.42
N ASP A 235 9.66 15.98 13.74
CA ASP A 235 9.59 14.60 13.27
C ASP A 235 10.13 13.59 14.30
N THR A 236 10.21 13.99 15.59
CA THR A 236 10.61 13.12 16.69
C THR A 236 9.71 13.29 17.91
N TYR A 237 9.44 12.18 18.60
CA TYR A 237 8.66 12.16 19.84
C TYR A 237 9.20 11.10 20.81
N THR A 238 9.27 11.46 22.09
CA THR A 238 9.65 10.49 23.13
C THR A 238 8.39 9.88 23.72
N TYR A 239 8.18 8.61 23.46
CA TYR A 239 7.04 7.83 23.92
C TYR A 239 7.51 6.60 24.69
N LYS A 240 7.00 6.41 25.90
CA LYS A 240 7.38 5.30 26.80
C LYS A 240 8.91 5.14 26.95
N GLY A 241 9.62 6.25 27.07
CA GLY A 241 11.07 6.26 27.29
C GLY A 241 11.93 6.03 26.04
N ASN A 242 11.34 5.91 24.85
CA ASN A 242 12.06 5.75 23.60
C ASN A 242 11.76 6.94 22.67
N THR A 243 12.78 7.43 21.96
CA THR A 243 12.61 8.49 20.97
C THR A 243 12.35 7.88 19.60
N TYR A 244 11.18 8.14 19.05
CA TYR A 244 10.74 7.70 17.73
C TYR A 244 10.91 8.81 16.72
N THR A 245 11.37 8.45 15.53
CA THR A 245 11.27 9.29 14.33
C THR A 245 9.97 8.94 13.62
N PHE A 246 9.21 9.95 13.18
CA PHE A 246 7.94 9.81 12.46
C PHE A 246 7.80 10.96 11.44
N ASN A 247 6.68 11.08 10.75
CA ASN A 247 6.38 12.27 9.97
C ASN A 247 5.35 13.13 10.70
N SER A 248 5.74 14.34 11.04
CA SER A 248 4.85 15.37 11.58
C SER A 248 3.83 15.84 10.54
N ILE A 249 2.80 16.56 10.99
CA ILE A 249 1.81 17.20 10.12
C ILE A 249 2.50 18.04 9.04
N GLU A 250 3.51 18.85 9.40
CA GLU A 250 4.23 19.68 8.43
C GLU A 250 5.03 18.85 7.42
N THR A 251 5.65 17.77 7.82
CA THR A 251 6.37 16.87 6.91
C THR A 251 5.40 16.16 5.96
N ILE A 252 4.26 15.67 6.46
CA ILE A 252 3.21 15.09 5.60
C ILE A 252 2.66 16.14 4.64
N ARG A 253 2.41 17.37 5.11
CA ARG A 253 1.96 18.48 4.27
C ARG A 253 2.93 18.79 3.12
N LYS A 254 4.23 18.88 3.42
CA LYS A 254 5.28 19.10 2.40
C LYS A 254 5.31 17.97 1.38
N LYS A 255 5.19 16.72 1.82
CA LYS A 255 5.18 15.55 0.94
C LYS A 255 3.94 15.53 0.05
N ALA A 256 2.76 15.80 0.59
CA ALA A 256 1.53 15.87 -0.17
C ALA A 256 1.58 16.97 -1.23
N ARG A 257 2.06 18.15 -0.85
CA ARG A 257 2.26 19.29 -1.76
C ARG A 257 3.22 18.95 -2.88
N TYR A 258 4.37 18.38 -2.58
CA TYR A 258 5.36 17.94 -3.57
C TYR A 258 4.76 16.94 -4.57
N VAL A 259 3.96 15.98 -4.11
CA VAL A 259 3.28 15.02 -4.99
C VAL A 259 2.34 15.70 -5.96
N CYS A 260 1.60 16.73 -5.50
CA CYS A 260 0.70 17.51 -6.34
C CYS A 260 1.46 18.38 -7.35
N GLU A 261 2.48 19.12 -6.89
CA GLU A 261 3.27 20.06 -7.70
C GLU A 261 4.07 19.35 -8.79
N GLU A 262 4.58 18.16 -8.49
CA GLU A 262 5.42 17.38 -9.41
C GLU A 262 4.63 16.38 -10.26
N ASP A 263 3.31 16.36 -10.15
CA ASP A 263 2.39 15.52 -10.94
C ASP A 263 2.65 14.01 -10.78
N TYR A 264 2.96 13.57 -9.56
CA TYR A 264 2.97 12.15 -9.23
C TYR A 264 1.56 11.58 -9.19
N ALA A 265 1.42 10.25 -9.28
CA ALA A 265 0.12 9.58 -9.33
C ALA A 265 -0.71 9.76 -8.05
N GLY A 266 -0.09 9.93 -6.90
CA GLY A 266 -0.78 10.12 -5.63
C GLY A 266 0.07 9.77 -4.42
N ILE A 267 -0.57 9.64 -3.27
CA ILE A 267 0.05 9.20 -2.00
C ILE A 267 -0.57 7.87 -1.54
N MET A 268 0.28 7.00 -1.01
CA MET A 268 -0.08 5.82 -0.23
C MET A 268 0.37 6.00 1.20
N SER A 269 -0.41 5.58 2.17
CA SER A 269 -0.03 5.58 3.59
C SER A 269 0.07 4.16 4.13
N TRP A 270 1.02 3.92 5.02
CA TRP A 270 1.11 2.73 5.83
C TRP A 270 1.12 3.11 7.31
N ASP A 271 0.07 2.81 8.10
CA ASP A 271 -1.26 2.39 7.61
C ASP A 271 -2.33 3.24 8.31
N LEU A 272 -3.54 3.20 7.81
CA LEU A 272 -4.63 4.00 8.36
C LEU A 272 -5.01 3.66 9.80
N ALA A 273 -4.82 2.40 10.20
CA ALA A 273 -5.12 1.96 11.57
C ALA A 273 -4.18 2.62 12.60
N THR A 274 -3.08 3.20 12.14
CA THR A 274 -2.08 3.89 12.97
C THR A 274 -2.25 5.42 13.00
N ASP A 275 -3.15 5.97 12.16
CA ASP A 275 -3.53 7.38 12.27
C ASP A 275 -4.57 7.61 13.39
N ILE A 276 -4.76 8.85 13.76
CA ILE A 276 -5.90 9.27 14.59
C ILE A 276 -7.13 9.50 13.70
N ASP A 277 -8.33 9.48 14.30
CA ASP A 277 -9.58 9.72 13.58
C ASP A 277 -9.51 10.98 12.70
N ILE A 278 -10.04 10.91 11.49
CA ILE A 278 -9.96 11.98 10.48
C ILE A 278 -10.64 13.29 10.92
N THR A 279 -11.54 13.23 11.88
CA THR A 279 -12.14 14.43 12.46
C THR A 279 -11.21 15.18 13.39
N ASN A 280 -10.12 14.54 13.84
CA ASN A 280 -9.09 15.16 14.64
C ASN A 280 -8.20 16.06 13.77
N ASN A 281 -7.87 17.25 14.26
CA ASN A 281 -7.02 18.19 13.54
C ASN A 281 -5.55 17.74 13.41
N LYS A 282 -5.17 16.66 14.10
CA LYS A 282 -3.85 16.04 14.00
C LYS A 282 -3.82 14.80 13.08
N SER A 283 -4.93 14.44 12.42
CA SER A 283 -4.93 13.32 11.47
C SER A 283 -4.04 13.64 10.27
N LEU A 284 -3.13 12.73 9.98
CA LEU A 284 -2.22 12.81 8.83
C LEU A 284 -2.99 12.64 7.51
N LEU A 285 -4.00 11.76 7.50
CA LEU A 285 -4.88 11.58 6.35
C LEU A 285 -5.67 12.86 6.04
N LYS A 286 -6.15 13.55 7.08
CA LYS A 286 -6.84 14.84 6.90
C LYS A 286 -5.94 15.87 6.22
N VAL A 287 -4.68 15.95 6.64
CA VAL A 287 -3.69 16.87 6.05
C VAL A 287 -3.46 16.56 4.57
N ILE A 288 -3.30 15.29 4.21
CA ILE A 288 -3.15 14.88 2.80
C ILE A 288 -4.39 15.28 1.99
N LYS A 289 -5.58 15.01 2.54
CA LYS A 289 -6.84 15.35 1.90
C LYS A 289 -6.96 16.88 1.66
N GLU A 290 -6.65 17.69 2.66
CA GLU A 290 -6.70 19.15 2.56
C GLU A 290 -5.78 19.70 1.46
N GLU A 291 -4.54 19.20 1.37
CA GLU A 291 -3.60 19.61 0.32
C GLU A 291 -4.10 19.16 -1.07
N PHE A 292 -4.60 17.96 -1.21
CA PHE A 292 -5.13 17.47 -2.49
C PHE A 292 -6.38 18.24 -2.92
N GLU A 293 -7.27 18.59 -1.99
CA GLU A 293 -8.45 19.43 -2.27
C GLU A 293 -8.05 20.85 -2.69
N TYR A 294 -7.01 21.42 -2.07
CA TYR A 294 -6.48 22.72 -2.45
C TYR A 294 -5.96 22.74 -3.90
N TYR A 295 -5.16 21.75 -4.28
CA TYR A 295 -4.65 21.66 -5.67
C TYR A 295 -5.71 21.22 -6.69
N ALA A 296 -6.78 20.57 -6.23
CA ALA A 296 -7.92 20.22 -7.06
C ALA A 296 -8.80 21.41 -7.43
N ASN A 297 -8.93 22.33 -6.49
CA ASN A 297 -9.80 23.50 -6.59
C ASN A 297 -9.00 24.74 -6.16
N PRO A 298 -7.98 25.15 -6.95
CA PRO A 298 -7.23 26.35 -6.62
C PRO A 298 -8.21 27.53 -6.58
N THR A 299 -8.38 28.11 -5.41
CA THR A 299 -9.10 29.39 -5.29
C THR A 299 -8.26 30.44 -6.05
N GLU A 300 -8.86 31.08 -7.05
CA GLU A 300 -8.28 32.20 -7.79
C GLU A 300 -7.75 33.32 -6.89
#